data_4aa1926cd0942f8cc97024c67c42aa1f
#
_entry.id   4aa1926cd0942f8cc97024c67c42aa1f
#
_cell.length_a   1.000
_cell.length_b   1.000
_cell.length_c   1.000
_cell.angle_alpha   90.00
_cell.angle_beta   90.00
_cell.angle_gamma   90.00
#
_symmetry.space_group_name_H-M   'P 1'
#
loop_
_entity.id
_entity.type
_entity.pdbx_description
1 polymer ?
#
loop_
_entity_poly.entity_id
_entity_poly.type
_entity_poly.pdbx_seq_one_letter_code
_entity_poly.pdbx_strand_id
1 'polypeptide(L)'
;MTRVLSCIQPTGEVHLGNYLGALRNWVEGQDKADVFHGIVDLHALTVTEKPGVIGVNTLQLAAMLFAVGLNPDVATVFVQSHIAAHSQLSWIMECTVSFGELSRMTQFKDKSAKREAEFVSAGLFTYPALQAADILLYDADEVPVGDDQRQHIEITRDIAIRFNHRFGETFVIPKAVTPKSGARVMDLQNPTAKMSKSGDDDSGVIYLLDPPKTIEKKFKRAV
;
A
#
# COMPACT_ATOMS: atom_id res chain seq x y z
N MET A 1 9.61 -10.64 19.23
CA MET A 1 10.23 -10.04 18.02
C MET A 1 9.27 -8.97 17.54
N THR A 2 9.75 -7.82 17.10
CA THR A 2 8.88 -6.76 16.57
C THR A 2 8.15 -7.26 15.32
N ARG A 3 6.84 -7.07 15.26
CA ARG A 3 6.04 -7.45 14.10
C ARG A 3 5.86 -6.27 13.18
N VAL A 4 6.19 -6.46 11.91
CA VAL A 4 6.14 -5.40 10.89
C VAL A 4 5.20 -5.81 9.78
N LEU A 5 4.22 -4.96 9.47
CA LEU A 5 3.34 -5.14 8.32
C LEU A 5 3.62 -4.08 7.26
N SER A 6 3.74 -4.50 6.02
CA SER A 6 3.78 -3.59 4.88
C SER A 6 3.04 -4.19 3.68
N CYS A 7 2.26 -3.38 3.00
CA CYS A 7 1.38 -3.84 1.93
C CYS A 7 1.60 -3.07 0.63
N ILE A 8 1.28 -3.72 -0.49
CA ILE A 8 1.34 -3.12 -1.82
C ILE A 8 0.10 -3.52 -2.63
N GLN A 9 -0.49 -2.56 -3.35
CA GLN A 9 -1.62 -2.82 -4.23
C GLN A 9 -1.16 -3.39 -5.57
N PRO A 10 -1.84 -4.39 -6.13
CA PRO A 10 -1.55 -4.96 -7.45
C PRO A 10 -2.11 -4.09 -8.58
N THR A 11 -1.75 -2.79 -8.58
CA THR A 11 -2.21 -1.82 -9.58
C THR A 11 -1.09 -1.49 -10.56
N GLY A 12 -1.12 -2.11 -11.72
CA GLY A 12 -0.11 -1.93 -12.78
C GLY A 12 1.30 -2.46 -12.42
N GLU A 13 2.28 -2.17 -13.27
CA GLU A 13 3.64 -2.67 -13.12
C GLU A 13 4.42 -1.98 -11.99
N VAL A 14 5.40 -2.68 -11.42
CA VAL A 14 6.31 -2.14 -10.40
C VAL A 14 7.36 -1.26 -11.06
N HIS A 15 7.46 -0.02 -10.60
CA HIS A 15 8.49 0.91 -11.09
C HIS A 15 9.65 1.06 -10.10
N LEU A 16 10.75 1.67 -10.56
CA LEU A 16 11.97 1.89 -9.78
C LEU A 16 11.71 2.57 -8.44
N GLY A 17 10.77 3.51 -8.39
CA GLY A 17 10.38 4.18 -7.14
C GLY A 17 9.73 3.25 -6.11
N ASN A 18 8.95 2.26 -6.56
CA ASN A 18 8.40 1.23 -5.67
C ASN A 18 9.51 0.32 -5.13
N TYR A 19 10.44 -0.09 -6.02
CA TYR A 19 11.55 -0.95 -5.64
C TYR A 19 12.44 -0.29 -4.59
N LEU A 20 12.96 0.91 -4.87
CA LEU A 20 13.88 1.62 -3.98
C LEU A 20 13.18 2.14 -2.71
N GLY A 21 11.90 2.52 -2.80
CA GLY A 21 11.15 3.07 -1.68
C GLY A 21 10.59 2.02 -0.72
N ALA A 22 10.30 0.82 -1.22
CA ALA A 22 9.64 -0.22 -0.42
C ALA A 22 10.31 -1.60 -0.55
N LEU A 23 10.33 -2.21 -1.75
CA LEU A 23 10.65 -3.62 -1.89
C LEU A 23 12.08 -3.96 -1.46
N ARG A 24 13.04 -3.09 -1.78
CA ARG A 24 14.43 -3.26 -1.33
C ARG A 24 14.53 -3.28 0.20
N ASN A 25 13.81 -2.38 0.88
CA ASN A 25 13.79 -2.36 2.34
C ASN A 25 13.14 -3.61 2.94
N TRP A 26 12.13 -4.18 2.25
CA TRP A 26 11.51 -5.44 2.66
C TRP A 26 12.52 -6.58 2.63
N VAL A 27 13.27 -6.71 1.52
CA VAL A 27 14.33 -7.73 1.38
C VAL A 27 15.45 -7.55 2.41
N GLU A 28 15.94 -6.32 2.60
CA GLU A 28 17.00 -6.01 3.56
C GLU A 28 16.57 -6.16 5.03
N GLY A 29 15.26 -6.12 5.29
CA GLY A 29 14.66 -6.17 6.63
C GLY A 29 14.10 -7.53 7.04
N GLN A 30 13.91 -8.46 6.11
CA GLN A 30 13.13 -9.67 6.33
C GLN A 30 13.66 -10.60 7.44
N ASP A 31 14.97 -10.59 7.71
CA ASP A 31 15.58 -11.41 8.77
C ASP A 31 15.64 -10.69 10.14
N LYS A 32 15.18 -9.42 10.22
CA LYS A 32 15.36 -8.56 11.40
C LYS A 32 14.12 -8.44 12.27
N ALA A 33 12.96 -8.85 11.76
CA ALA A 33 11.68 -8.74 12.40
C ALA A 33 10.76 -9.91 11.98
N ASP A 34 9.61 -10.05 12.64
CA ASP A 34 8.52 -10.91 12.19
C ASP A 34 7.73 -10.12 11.12
N VAL A 35 8.01 -10.38 9.83
CA VAL A 35 7.55 -9.54 8.73
C VAL A 35 6.38 -10.16 7.96
N PHE A 36 5.37 -9.34 7.71
CA PHE A 36 4.19 -9.65 6.93
C PHE A 36 4.09 -8.70 5.73
N HIS A 37 4.05 -9.24 4.52
CA HIS A 37 3.94 -8.48 3.29
C HIS A 37 2.67 -8.85 2.54
N GLY A 38 1.71 -7.91 2.50
CA GLY A 38 0.40 -8.10 1.89
C GLY A 38 0.32 -7.59 0.46
N ILE A 39 -0.19 -8.42 -0.45
CA ILE A 39 -0.71 -7.98 -1.75
C ILE A 39 -2.17 -7.65 -1.53
N VAL A 40 -2.49 -6.34 -1.47
CA VAL A 40 -3.82 -5.87 -1.04
C VAL A 40 -4.73 -5.61 -2.23
N ASP A 41 -5.23 -6.69 -2.77
CA ASP A 41 -6.08 -6.73 -3.96
C ASP A 41 -7.51 -6.22 -3.72
N LEU A 42 -8.04 -6.30 -2.49
CA LEU A 42 -9.32 -5.68 -2.14
C LEU A 42 -9.25 -4.15 -2.20
N HIS A 43 -8.11 -3.55 -1.81
CA HIS A 43 -7.92 -2.10 -1.96
C HIS A 43 -7.89 -1.68 -3.43
N ALA A 44 -7.40 -2.54 -4.32
CA ALA A 44 -7.38 -2.27 -5.76
C ALA A 44 -8.80 -2.14 -6.35
N LEU A 45 -9.82 -2.74 -5.72
CA LEU A 45 -11.23 -2.60 -6.14
C LEU A 45 -11.78 -1.16 -5.99
N THR A 46 -11.13 -0.30 -5.23
CA THR A 46 -11.52 1.13 -5.14
C THR A 46 -11.26 1.90 -6.42
N VAL A 47 -10.44 1.34 -7.32
CA VAL A 47 -10.19 1.85 -8.67
C VAL A 47 -10.97 0.96 -9.64
N THR A 48 -11.62 1.57 -10.65
CA THR A 48 -12.36 0.80 -11.66
C THR A 48 -11.37 0.11 -12.59
N GLU A 49 -11.34 -1.22 -12.53
CA GLU A 49 -10.50 -2.06 -13.38
C GLU A 49 -11.35 -2.95 -14.28
N LYS A 50 -10.78 -3.36 -15.41
CA LYS A 50 -11.41 -4.35 -16.28
C LYS A 50 -11.49 -5.71 -15.57
N PRO A 51 -12.54 -6.51 -15.82
CA PRO A 51 -12.65 -7.84 -15.25
C PRO A 51 -11.39 -8.69 -15.49
N GLY A 52 -10.90 -9.37 -14.46
CA GLY A 52 -9.73 -10.26 -14.51
C GLY A 52 -8.37 -9.57 -14.36
N VAL A 53 -8.26 -8.25 -14.53
CA VAL A 53 -6.97 -7.53 -14.46
C VAL A 53 -6.34 -7.63 -13.08
N ILE A 54 -7.11 -7.46 -12.00
CA ILE A 54 -6.60 -7.52 -10.63
C ILE A 54 -5.97 -8.89 -10.35
N GLY A 55 -6.62 -9.99 -10.76
CA GLY A 55 -6.08 -11.34 -10.55
C GLY A 55 -4.75 -11.56 -11.26
N VAL A 56 -4.62 -11.10 -12.52
CA VAL A 56 -3.37 -11.18 -13.28
C VAL A 56 -2.28 -10.34 -12.61
N ASN A 57 -2.59 -9.10 -12.24
CA ASN A 57 -1.65 -8.19 -11.57
C ASN A 57 -1.21 -8.74 -10.20
N THR A 58 -2.12 -9.36 -9.44
CA THR A 58 -1.81 -10.00 -8.15
C THR A 58 -0.76 -11.09 -8.33
N LEU A 59 -0.94 -11.97 -9.32
CA LEU A 59 0.00 -13.04 -9.60
C LEU A 59 1.36 -12.51 -10.08
N GLN A 60 1.35 -11.53 -10.98
CA GLN A 60 2.58 -10.88 -11.45
C GLN A 60 3.33 -10.19 -10.32
N LEU A 61 2.61 -9.47 -9.44
CA LEU A 61 3.21 -8.82 -8.29
C LEU A 61 3.80 -9.85 -7.31
N ALA A 62 3.09 -10.96 -7.02
CA ALA A 62 3.62 -12.03 -6.19
C ALA A 62 4.94 -12.60 -6.76
N ALA A 63 4.97 -12.89 -8.06
CA ALA A 63 6.20 -13.35 -8.72
C ALA A 63 7.33 -12.32 -8.62
N MET A 64 7.01 -11.01 -8.77
CA MET A 64 7.98 -9.93 -8.64
C MET A 64 8.55 -9.85 -7.22
N LEU A 65 7.71 -9.99 -6.16
CA LEU A 65 8.17 -9.94 -4.78
C LEU A 65 9.22 -11.03 -4.48
N PHE A 66 9.03 -12.24 -4.99
CA PHE A 66 10.02 -13.31 -4.85
C PHE A 66 11.25 -13.08 -5.75
N ALA A 67 11.04 -12.58 -6.96
CA ALA A 67 12.15 -12.30 -7.89
C ALA A 67 13.11 -11.21 -7.38
N VAL A 68 12.62 -10.22 -6.63
CA VAL A 68 13.47 -9.19 -6.02
C VAL A 68 14.16 -9.65 -4.74
N GLY A 69 13.86 -10.87 -4.24
CA GLY A 69 14.60 -11.51 -3.16
C GLY A 69 13.85 -11.73 -1.85
N LEU A 70 12.52 -11.55 -1.81
CA LEU A 70 11.76 -12.01 -0.64
C LEU A 70 11.84 -13.52 -0.51
N ASN A 71 12.23 -13.99 0.67
CA ASN A 71 12.35 -15.40 0.98
C ASN A 71 11.11 -15.88 1.75
N PRO A 72 10.30 -16.81 1.21
CA PRO A 72 9.10 -17.32 1.86
C PRO A 72 9.38 -18.15 3.13
N ASP A 73 10.62 -18.56 3.35
CA ASP A 73 11.00 -19.31 4.57
C ASP A 73 11.16 -18.38 5.78
N VAL A 74 11.29 -17.05 5.57
CA VAL A 74 11.51 -16.08 6.64
C VAL A 74 10.48 -14.94 6.65
N ALA A 75 9.90 -14.61 5.51
CA ALA A 75 8.89 -13.55 5.37
C ALA A 75 7.52 -14.15 5.02
N THR A 76 6.48 -13.74 5.75
CA THR A 76 5.11 -14.11 5.38
C THR A 76 4.63 -13.20 4.24
N VAL A 77 4.31 -13.79 3.08
CA VAL A 77 3.69 -13.09 1.95
C VAL A 77 2.28 -13.62 1.76
N PHE A 78 1.30 -12.75 1.66
CA PHE A 78 -0.11 -13.14 1.51
C PHE A 78 -0.87 -12.28 0.50
N VAL A 79 -1.97 -12.84 -0.01
CA VAL A 79 -2.96 -12.11 -0.82
C VAL A 79 -4.15 -11.81 0.08
N GLN A 80 -4.53 -10.55 0.20
CA GLN A 80 -5.54 -10.05 1.12
C GLN A 80 -6.89 -10.77 0.97
N SER A 81 -7.38 -10.91 -0.26
CA SER A 81 -8.68 -11.56 -0.53
C SER A 81 -8.72 -13.05 -0.19
N HIS A 82 -7.55 -13.72 -0.08
CA HIS A 82 -7.48 -15.13 0.30
C HIS A 82 -7.69 -15.35 1.81
N ILE A 83 -7.71 -14.29 2.60
CA ILE A 83 -7.89 -14.33 4.06
C ILE A 83 -9.17 -13.57 4.41
N ALA A 84 -10.28 -14.29 4.57
CA ALA A 84 -11.61 -13.70 4.79
C ALA A 84 -11.68 -12.77 6.03
N ALA A 85 -10.79 -12.97 7.00
CA ALA A 85 -10.73 -12.18 8.23
C ALA A 85 -10.48 -10.68 7.96
N HIS A 86 -9.79 -10.32 6.87
CA HIS A 86 -9.63 -8.90 6.49
C HIS A 86 -10.97 -8.21 6.28
N SER A 87 -11.85 -8.81 5.47
CA SER A 87 -13.18 -8.25 5.20
C SER A 87 -14.08 -8.30 6.43
N GLN A 88 -13.99 -9.36 7.25
CA GLN A 88 -14.77 -9.48 8.48
C GLN A 88 -14.37 -8.42 9.51
N LEU A 89 -13.07 -8.24 9.72
CA LEU A 89 -12.57 -7.21 10.64
C LEU A 89 -12.82 -5.80 10.09
N SER A 90 -12.75 -5.61 8.76
CA SER A 90 -13.08 -4.32 8.13
C SER A 90 -14.46 -3.83 8.52
N TRP A 91 -15.47 -4.71 8.49
CA TRP A 91 -16.83 -4.34 8.94
C TRP A 91 -16.86 -3.89 10.40
N ILE A 92 -16.12 -4.56 11.28
CA ILE A 92 -16.02 -4.18 12.69
C ILE A 92 -15.34 -2.81 12.83
N MET A 93 -14.29 -2.55 12.06
CA MET A 93 -13.59 -1.26 12.04
C MET A 93 -14.48 -0.13 11.48
N GLU A 94 -15.27 -0.41 10.42
CA GLU A 94 -16.27 0.52 9.90
C GLU A 94 -17.33 0.90 10.96
N CYS A 95 -17.74 -0.05 11.80
CA CYS A 95 -18.63 0.20 12.92
C CYS A 95 -17.94 0.91 14.10
N THR A 96 -16.62 1.02 14.08
CA THR A 96 -15.84 1.64 15.17
C THR A 96 -15.36 3.04 14.82
N VAL A 97 -15.03 3.30 13.56
CA VAL A 97 -14.63 4.62 13.05
C VAL A 97 -15.85 5.53 12.89
N SER A 98 -15.68 6.84 13.08
CA SER A 98 -16.78 7.79 12.84
C SER A 98 -16.80 8.28 11.38
N PHE A 99 -17.99 8.61 10.88
CA PHE A 99 -18.16 9.26 9.58
C PHE A 99 -17.32 10.55 9.45
N GLY A 100 -17.26 11.34 10.53
CA GLY A 100 -16.50 12.58 10.55
C GLY A 100 -14.98 12.37 10.42
N GLU A 101 -14.42 11.28 10.94
CA GLU A 101 -13.01 10.92 10.78
C GLU A 101 -12.72 10.55 9.32
N LEU A 102 -13.52 9.68 8.73
CA LEU A 102 -13.39 9.30 7.32
C LEU A 102 -13.53 10.50 6.37
N SER A 103 -14.47 11.41 6.65
CA SER A 103 -14.68 12.62 5.84
C SER A 103 -13.51 13.60 5.86
N ARG A 104 -12.64 13.54 6.87
CA ARG A 104 -11.44 14.40 6.98
C ARG A 104 -10.22 13.82 6.27
N MET A 105 -10.28 12.57 5.80
CA MET A 105 -9.17 11.94 5.08
C MET A 105 -8.82 12.72 3.81
N THR A 106 -7.58 13.17 3.71
CA THR A 106 -7.09 13.98 2.58
C THR A 106 -7.14 13.22 1.28
N GLN A 107 -6.72 11.96 1.26
CA GLN A 107 -6.75 11.14 0.06
C GLN A 107 -8.17 10.89 -0.50
N PHE A 108 -9.19 10.81 0.37
CA PHE A 108 -10.57 10.74 -0.11
C PHE A 108 -10.95 12.02 -0.87
N LYS A 109 -10.64 13.18 -0.30
CA LYS A 109 -10.91 14.48 -0.93
C LYS A 109 -10.20 14.64 -2.28
N ASP A 110 -8.92 14.28 -2.32
CA ASP A 110 -8.10 14.40 -3.55
C ASP A 110 -8.57 13.45 -4.66
N LYS A 111 -8.91 12.21 -4.31
CA LYS A 111 -9.36 11.20 -5.28
C LYS A 111 -10.78 11.46 -5.75
N SER A 112 -11.68 11.93 -4.88
CA SER A 112 -13.06 12.28 -5.26
C SER A 112 -13.11 13.52 -6.14
N ALA A 113 -12.28 14.53 -5.86
CA ALA A 113 -12.21 15.77 -6.67
C ALA A 113 -11.70 15.51 -8.11
N LYS A 114 -10.79 14.56 -8.30
CA LYS A 114 -10.29 14.17 -9.64
C LYS A 114 -11.31 13.42 -10.50
N ARG A 115 -12.42 12.96 -9.92
CA ARG A 115 -13.47 12.17 -10.57
C ARG A 115 -14.79 12.92 -10.69
N GLU A 116 -14.74 14.20 -11.04
CA GLU A 116 -15.90 15.14 -11.04
C GLU A 116 -17.15 14.69 -11.82
N ALA A 117 -17.12 13.62 -12.61
CA ALA A 117 -18.26 13.12 -13.36
C ALA A 117 -18.43 11.60 -13.30
N GLU A 118 -17.61 10.88 -12.54
CA GLU A 118 -17.60 9.43 -12.52
C GLU A 118 -18.14 8.86 -11.20
N PHE A 119 -18.51 7.59 -11.26
CA PHE A 119 -18.93 6.81 -10.10
C PHE A 119 -17.83 6.77 -9.03
N VAL A 120 -18.10 7.31 -7.86
CA VAL A 120 -17.26 7.20 -6.66
C VAL A 120 -17.82 6.10 -5.78
N SER A 121 -17.10 4.99 -5.64
CA SER A 121 -17.55 3.86 -4.82
C SER A 121 -17.55 4.20 -3.33
N ALA A 122 -18.47 3.59 -2.55
CA ALA A 122 -18.45 3.69 -1.10
C ALA A 122 -17.12 3.15 -0.52
N GLY A 123 -16.51 2.15 -1.17
CA GLY A 123 -15.21 1.62 -0.78
C GLY A 123 -14.09 2.68 -0.81
N LEU A 124 -14.17 3.68 -1.69
CA LEU A 124 -13.20 4.79 -1.68
C LEU A 124 -13.36 5.67 -0.43
N PHE A 125 -14.52 5.70 0.20
CA PHE A 125 -14.75 6.40 1.46
C PHE A 125 -14.35 5.55 2.66
N THR A 126 -14.62 4.25 2.64
CA THR A 126 -14.44 3.35 3.80
C THR A 126 -13.11 2.59 3.81
N TYR A 127 -12.30 2.62 2.74
CA TYR A 127 -11.04 1.88 2.69
C TYR A 127 -10.07 2.14 3.86
N PRO A 128 -10.07 3.28 4.57
CA PRO A 128 -9.22 3.44 5.76
C PRO A 128 -9.58 2.47 6.89
N ALA A 129 -10.86 2.03 6.97
CA ALA A 129 -11.28 1.00 7.91
C ALA A 129 -10.78 -0.39 7.50
N LEU A 130 -10.77 -0.71 6.19
CA LEU A 130 -10.15 -1.93 5.69
C LEU A 130 -8.62 -1.91 5.93
N GLN A 131 -7.96 -0.78 5.72
CA GLN A 131 -6.53 -0.66 6.02
C GLN A 131 -6.24 -0.82 7.53
N ALA A 132 -7.11 -0.29 8.40
CA ALA A 132 -7.01 -0.52 9.84
C ALA A 132 -7.16 -2.02 10.16
N ALA A 133 -8.12 -2.71 9.54
CA ALA A 133 -8.29 -4.14 9.69
C ALA A 133 -7.05 -4.92 9.25
N ASP A 134 -6.45 -4.57 8.10
CA ASP A 134 -5.22 -5.20 7.60
C ASP A 134 -4.09 -5.14 8.62
N ILE A 135 -3.94 -4.01 9.30
CA ILE A 135 -2.87 -3.78 10.28
C ILE A 135 -3.16 -4.48 11.61
N LEU A 136 -4.39 -4.32 12.10
CA LEU A 136 -4.77 -4.81 13.42
C LEU A 136 -4.94 -6.33 13.47
N LEU A 137 -5.28 -6.96 12.34
CA LEU A 137 -5.42 -8.42 12.24
C LEU A 137 -4.14 -9.18 12.59
N TYR A 138 -2.99 -8.58 12.34
CA TYR A 138 -1.67 -9.19 12.55
C TYR A 138 -0.97 -8.71 13.81
N ASP A 139 -1.60 -7.90 14.64
CA ASP A 139 -0.96 -7.28 15.82
C ASP A 139 0.36 -6.59 15.47
N ALA A 140 0.38 -5.84 14.36
CA ALA A 140 1.58 -5.17 13.90
C ALA A 140 2.05 -4.09 14.88
N ASP A 141 3.30 -4.18 15.33
CA ASP A 141 3.93 -3.15 16.15
C ASP A 141 4.30 -1.92 15.31
N GLU A 142 4.80 -2.18 14.10
CA GLU A 142 5.33 -1.15 13.21
C GLU A 142 4.81 -1.30 11.79
N VAL A 143 4.49 -0.15 11.18
CA VAL A 143 4.07 -0.06 9.78
C VAL A 143 4.96 0.95 9.06
N PRO A 144 5.88 0.49 8.19
CA PRO A 144 6.72 1.37 7.38
C PRO A 144 5.88 2.10 6.34
N VAL A 145 5.84 3.44 6.44
CA VAL A 145 5.01 4.27 5.55
C VAL A 145 5.72 5.55 5.13
N GLY A 146 5.37 6.03 3.93
CA GLY A 146 5.67 7.40 3.51
C GLY A 146 4.78 8.43 4.21
N ASP A 147 5.14 9.70 4.10
CA ASP A 147 4.41 10.80 4.77
C ASP A 147 2.94 10.88 4.34
N ASP A 148 2.62 10.52 3.10
CA ASP A 148 1.26 10.48 2.56
C ASP A 148 0.35 9.42 3.22
N GLN A 149 0.93 8.44 3.92
CA GLN A 149 0.21 7.38 4.62
C GLN A 149 0.12 7.59 6.13
N ARG A 150 0.78 8.61 6.69
CA ARG A 150 0.76 8.85 8.16
C ARG A 150 -0.65 9.02 8.70
N GLN A 151 -1.51 9.78 7.99
CA GLN A 151 -2.90 9.98 8.41
C GLN A 151 -3.68 8.67 8.50
N HIS A 152 -3.37 7.68 7.65
CA HIS A 152 -4.00 6.36 7.71
C HIS A 152 -3.55 5.57 8.95
N ILE A 153 -2.30 5.70 9.36
CA ILE A 153 -1.84 5.05 10.59
C ILE A 153 -2.42 5.75 11.82
N GLU A 154 -2.58 7.07 11.79
CA GLU A 154 -3.23 7.81 12.87
C GLU A 154 -4.69 7.36 13.08
N ILE A 155 -5.49 7.27 12.00
CA ILE A 155 -6.86 6.78 12.11
C ILE A 155 -6.93 5.31 12.56
N THR A 156 -5.98 4.46 12.12
CA THR A 156 -5.86 3.08 12.59
C THR A 156 -5.63 3.02 14.10
N ARG A 157 -4.74 3.87 14.61
CA ARG A 157 -4.45 3.99 16.04
C ARG A 157 -5.68 4.44 16.84
N ASP A 158 -6.39 5.45 16.34
CA ASP A 158 -7.61 5.97 16.99
C ASP A 158 -8.70 4.91 17.05
N ILE A 159 -8.87 4.13 16.01
CA ILE A 159 -9.78 2.97 15.94
C ILE A 159 -9.38 1.93 16.99
N ALA A 160 -8.10 1.54 17.04
CA ALA A 160 -7.60 0.54 17.98
C ALA A 160 -7.77 0.99 19.45
N ILE A 161 -7.42 2.25 19.76
CA ILE A 161 -7.58 2.84 21.09
C ILE A 161 -9.06 2.84 21.51
N ARG A 162 -9.96 3.27 20.61
CA ARG A 162 -11.41 3.31 20.86
C ARG A 162 -11.98 1.93 21.09
N PHE A 163 -11.55 0.95 20.28
CA PHE A 163 -11.98 -0.43 20.43
C PHE A 163 -11.50 -1.02 21.76
N ASN A 164 -10.22 -0.87 22.08
CA ASN A 164 -9.63 -1.36 23.32
C ASN A 164 -10.28 -0.74 24.55
N HIS A 165 -10.58 0.56 24.50
CA HIS A 165 -11.30 1.23 25.61
C HIS A 165 -12.71 0.66 25.82
N ARG A 166 -13.40 0.28 24.74
CA ARG A 166 -14.79 -0.18 24.80
C ARG A 166 -14.92 -1.67 25.14
N PHE A 167 -14.00 -2.49 24.65
CA PHE A 167 -14.11 -3.95 24.68
C PHE A 167 -12.99 -4.65 25.46
N GLY A 168 -12.05 -3.91 26.02
CA GLY A 168 -10.84 -4.43 26.66
C GLY A 168 -9.66 -4.48 25.69
N GLU A 169 -8.45 -4.63 26.23
CA GLU A 169 -7.22 -4.71 25.43
C GLU A 169 -7.28 -5.89 24.46
N THR A 170 -7.43 -5.59 23.18
CA THR A 170 -7.59 -6.56 22.09
C THR A 170 -6.55 -6.34 21.01
N PHE A 171 -6.34 -5.10 20.55
CA PHE A 171 -5.43 -4.78 19.46
C PHE A 171 -4.14 -4.13 19.95
N VAL A 172 -3.02 -4.49 19.33
CA VAL A 172 -1.78 -3.75 19.44
C VAL A 172 -1.93 -2.40 18.71
N ILE A 173 -1.50 -1.32 19.36
CA ILE A 173 -1.58 0.03 18.76
C ILE A 173 -0.34 0.25 17.92
N PRO A 174 -0.45 0.27 16.58
CA PRO A 174 0.69 0.29 15.69
C PRO A 174 1.43 1.63 15.71
N LYS A 175 2.70 1.62 15.30
CA LYS A 175 3.54 2.82 15.09
C LYS A 175 3.85 3.00 13.62
N ALA A 176 3.66 4.22 13.11
CA ALA A 176 4.20 4.59 11.81
C ALA A 176 5.72 4.74 11.92
N VAL A 177 6.46 4.05 11.06
CA VAL A 177 7.92 4.20 10.97
C VAL A 177 8.30 4.69 9.57
N THR A 178 9.26 5.62 9.50
CA THR A 178 9.77 6.10 8.22
C THR A 178 10.88 5.16 7.76
N PRO A 179 10.83 4.58 6.56
CA PRO A 179 11.89 3.73 6.04
C PRO A 179 13.24 4.47 6.04
N LYS A 180 14.31 3.79 6.48
CA LYS A 180 15.65 4.36 6.59
C LYS A 180 16.26 4.79 5.25
N SER A 181 15.87 4.16 4.17
CA SER A 181 16.27 4.48 2.82
C SER A 181 15.06 4.52 1.91
N GLY A 182 14.62 5.67 1.57
CA GLY A 182 13.57 5.92 0.62
C GLY A 182 13.91 7.17 -0.14
N ALA A 183 14.94 7.09 -1.00
CA ALA A 183 15.17 8.18 -1.93
C ALA A 183 13.85 8.40 -2.70
N ARG A 184 13.30 9.59 -2.59
CA ARG A 184 12.15 9.99 -3.41
C ARG A 184 12.63 9.99 -4.86
N VAL A 185 12.34 8.91 -5.58
CA VAL A 185 12.69 8.81 -7.00
C VAL A 185 11.79 9.76 -7.76
N MET A 186 12.41 10.69 -8.48
CA MET A 186 11.69 11.69 -9.26
C MET A 186 11.42 11.15 -10.67
N ASP A 187 10.37 11.67 -11.30
CA ASP A 187 10.05 11.39 -12.68
C ASP A 187 11.17 11.92 -13.61
N LEU A 188 11.53 11.17 -14.64
CA LEU A 188 12.63 11.54 -15.53
C LEU A 188 12.29 12.71 -16.48
N GLN A 189 11.00 12.96 -16.72
CA GLN A 189 10.54 14.07 -17.55
C GLN A 189 10.09 15.27 -16.70
N ASN A 190 9.78 15.05 -15.42
CA ASN A 190 9.41 16.09 -14.47
C ASN A 190 10.16 15.92 -13.15
N PRO A 191 11.38 16.46 -12.99
CA PRO A 191 12.22 16.27 -11.82
C PRO A 191 11.65 16.90 -10.53
N THR A 192 10.54 17.63 -10.62
CA THR A 192 9.83 18.16 -9.44
C THR A 192 8.71 17.24 -8.96
N ALA A 193 8.27 16.29 -9.80
CA ALA A 193 7.25 15.29 -9.48
C ALA A 193 7.88 13.96 -9.04
N LYS A 194 7.21 13.26 -8.12
CA LYS A 194 7.59 11.89 -7.76
C LYS A 194 7.26 10.96 -8.93
N MET A 195 8.15 10.03 -9.25
CA MET A 195 7.90 8.95 -10.21
C MET A 195 6.60 8.21 -9.82
N SER A 196 5.64 8.20 -10.71
CA SER A 196 4.29 7.67 -10.46
C SER A 196 3.69 7.09 -11.73
N LYS A 197 2.88 6.05 -11.60
CA LYS A 197 2.10 5.42 -12.67
C LYS A 197 0.91 6.27 -13.14
N SER A 198 0.58 7.36 -12.45
CA SER A 198 -0.65 8.14 -12.67
C SER A 198 -0.51 9.21 -13.76
N GLY A 199 0.59 9.25 -14.48
CA GLY A 199 0.82 10.17 -15.60
C GLY A 199 0.29 9.60 -16.92
N ASP A 200 -0.09 10.48 -17.84
CA ASP A 200 -0.51 10.11 -19.20
C ASP A 200 0.68 9.66 -20.09
N ASP A 201 1.92 9.85 -19.62
CA ASP A 201 3.15 9.53 -20.33
C ASP A 201 4.10 8.69 -19.47
N ASP A 202 4.34 7.45 -19.91
CA ASP A 202 5.27 6.50 -19.26
C ASP A 202 6.76 6.81 -19.53
N SER A 203 7.07 7.84 -20.29
CA SER A 203 8.47 8.17 -20.67
C SER A 203 9.34 8.58 -19.47
N GLY A 204 8.71 9.13 -18.44
CA GLY A 204 9.35 9.53 -17.17
C GLY A 204 9.46 8.41 -16.13
N VAL A 205 8.85 7.26 -16.38
CA VAL A 205 8.77 6.14 -15.43
C VAL A 205 9.63 4.96 -15.90
N ILE A 206 10.49 4.43 -15.02
CA ILE A 206 11.23 3.20 -15.29
C ILE A 206 10.52 2.04 -14.58
N TYR A 207 10.06 1.07 -15.35
CA TYR A 207 9.50 -0.18 -14.82
C TYR A 207 10.61 -1.22 -14.64
N LEU A 208 10.46 -2.10 -13.65
CA LEU A 208 11.46 -3.13 -13.37
C LEU A 208 11.57 -4.18 -14.49
N LEU A 209 10.51 -4.34 -15.27
CA LEU A 209 10.47 -5.26 -16.42
C LEU A 209 10.76 -4.56 -17.76
N ASP A 210 11.10 -3.27 -17.75
CA ASP A 210 11.52 -2.58 -18.97
C ASP A 210 12.75 -3.25 -19.58
N PRO A 211 12.77 -3.51 -20.90
CA PRO A 211 13.97 -3.99 -21.57
C PRO A 211 15.14 -3.00 -21.40
N PRO A 212 16.40 -3.47 -21.29
CA PRO A 212 17.56 -2.60 -21.09
C PRO A 212 17.67 -1.44 -22.08
N LYS A 213 17.34 -1.66 -23.35
CA LYS A 213 17.31 -0.61 -24.38
C LYS A 213 16.25 0.46 -24.12
N THR A 214 15.12 0.07 -23.55
CA THR A 214 14.06 1.00 -23.16
C THR A 214 14.50 1.86 -21.99
N ILE A 215 15.12 1.27 -20.97
CA ILE A 215 15.69 1.98 -19.82
C ILE A 215 16.75 2.99 -20.30
N GLU A 216 17.69 2.56 -21.14
CA GLU A 216 18.72 3.44 -21.72
C GLU A 216 18.12 4.62 -22.48
N LYS A 217 17.07 4.37 -23.29
CA LYS A 217 16.35 5.41 -24.03
C LYS A 217 15.67 6.41 -23.11
N LYS A 218 15.03 5.94 -22.02
CA LYS A 218 14.37 6.80 -21.02
C LYS A 218 15.39 7.70 -20.33
N PHE A 219 16.54 7.15 -19.91
CA PHE A 219 17.61 7.95 -19.30
C PHE A 219 18.22 8.97 -20.27
N LYS A 220 18.45 8.63 -21.53
CA LYS A 220 18.97 9.59 -22.54
C LYS A 220 18.02 10.76 -22.83
N ARG A 221 16.74 10.62 -22.48
CA ARG A 221 15.70 11.66 -22.67
C ARG A 221 15.34 12.37 -21.37
N ALA A 222 15.96 12.00 -20.25
CA ALA A 222 15.73 12.66 -18.99
C ALA A 222 16.12 14.14 -19.04
N VAL A 223 15.33 14.98 -18.34
CA VAL A 223 15.53 16.44 -18.25
C VAL A 223 16.12 16.81 -16.89
#